data_3651db09852cd5d6619733c443f95891
#
_entry.id   3651db09852cd5d6619733c443f95891
#
_cell.length_a   1.000
_cell.length_b   1.000
_cell.length_c   1.000
_cell.angle_alpha   90.00
_cell.angle_beta   90.00
_cell.angle_gamma   90.00
#
_symmetry.space_group_name_H-M   'P 1'
#
loop_
_entity.id
_entity.type
_entity.pdbx_description
1 polymer ?
#
loop_
_entity_poly.entity_id
_entity_poly.type
_entity_poly.pdbx_seq_one_letter_code
_entity_poly.pdbx_strand_id
1 'polypeptide(L)'
;LNIRMQGNTQLQEVVIVSDKTETGTVATQMGSIEIPMTQIKNTPSILGEADVMKAIQLMPGVQAGVDGSAGLYIRGGSPDQNLILLDGVPVYNVDHMFGFFSVFTPEAVKKVTLFKSSFPARFGGRLSSVIDVRTNDGNMQKYHGTFSIGLLTSKINLEGPIIKGKTSFNI
;
A
#
# COMPACT_ATOMS: atom_id res chain seq x y z
N LEU A 1 53.09 -8.97 -40.34
CA LEU A 1 51.92 -8.33 -39.72
C LEU A 1 51.49 -9.18 -38.50
N ASN A 2 51.84 -8.75 -37.27
CA ASN A 2 51.42 -9.46 -36.05
C ASN A 2 50.11 -8.82 -35.57
N ILE A 3 48.99 -9.47 -35.80
CA ILE A 3 47.69 -9.08 -35.29
C ILE A 3 47.48 -9.77 -33.94
N ARG A 4 47.51 -8.99 -32.86
CA ARG A 4 47.10 -9.47 -31.51
C ARG A 4 45.60 -9.27 -31.37
N MET A 5 44.84 -10.35 -31.36
CA MET A 5 43.43 -10.28 -30.99
C MET A 5 43.31 -10.14 -29.45
N GLN A 6 42.60 -9.13 -29.03
CA GLN A 6 42.22 -8.99 -27.60
C GLN A 6 41.08 -9.98 -27.29
N GLY A 7 41.19 -10.62 -26.17
CA GLY A 7 40.18 -11.57 -25.73
C GLY A 7 38.82 -10.90 -25.54
N ASN A 8 37.80 -11.65 -25.88
CA ASN A 8 36.40 -11.25 -25.79
C ASN A 8 36.08 -10.93 -24.32
N THR A 9 35.68 -9.70 -24.04
CA THR A 9 35.16 -9.31 -22.71
C THR A 9 33.77 -9.94 -22.60
N GLN A 10 33.65 -11.01 -21.83
CA GLN A 10 32.33 -11.54 -21.45
C GLN A 10 31.66 -10.50 -20.56
N LEU A 11 30.61 -9.89 -21.06
CA LEU A 11 29.69 -9.10 -20.24
C LEU A 11 29.01 -10.08 -19.29
N GLN A 12 29.05 -9.79 -17.98
CA GLN A 12 28.27 -10.53 -17.02
C GLN A 12 26.80 -10.39 -17.36
N GLU A 13 26.14 -11.52 -17.47
CA GLU A 13 24.69 -11.57 -17.69
C GLU A 13 24.00 -10.83 -16.53
N VAL A 14 23.36 -9.74 -16.85
CA VAL A 14 22.48 -9.05 -15.89
C VAL A 14 21.19 -9.83 -15.84
N VAL A 15 21.07 -10.74 -14.90
CA VAL A 15 19.80 -11.40 -14.61
C VAL A 15 18.89 -10.36 -13.96
N ILE A 16 18.03 -9.74 -14.76
CA ILE A 16 16.92 -8.95 -14.23
C ILE A 16 15.93 -9.96 -13.66
N VAL A 17 16.04 -10.24 -12.38
CA VAL A 17 14.97 -10.90 -11.64
C VAL A 17 13.85 -9.87 -11.54
N SER A 18 12.92 -9.93 -12.48
CA SER A 18 11.62 -9.28 -12.30
C SER A 18 11.00 -9.95 -11.08
N ASP A 19 10.86 -9.22 -9.98
CA ASP A 19 9.96 -9.59 -8.90
C ASP A 19 8.57 -9.61 -9.53
N LYS A 20 8.26 -10.76 -10.11
CA LYS A 20 6.95 -11.05 -10.64
C LYS A 20 6.07 -11.11 -9.39
N THR A 21 5.48 -9.97 -9.05
CA THR A 21 4.36 -9.93 -8.12
C THR A 21 3.49 -11.09 -8.57
N GLU A 22 3.32 -12.10 -7.73
CA GLU A 22 2.55 -13.30 -8.02
C GLU A 22 1.08 -12.93 -8.19
N THR A 23 0.81 -12.18 -9.22
CA THR A 23 -0.51 -11.72 -9.62
C THR A 23 -1.03 -12.73 -10.64
N GLY A 24 -1.85 -13.64 -10.18
CA GLY A 24 -2.78 -14.30 -11.05
C GLY A 24 -2.83 -15.82 -11.05
N THR A 25 -1.74 -16.54 -10.84
CA THR A 25 -1.79 -18.02 -10.93
C THR A 25 -1.54 -18.74 -9.61
N VAL A 26 -0.99 -18.05 -8.61
CA VAL A 26 -0.72 -18.60 -7.26
C VAL A 26 -1.61 -17.97 -6.18
N ALA A 27 -2.35 -16.91 -6.53
CA ALA A 27 -3.31 -16.31 -5.61
C ALA A 27 -4.45 -17.30 -5.37
N THR A 28 -4.42 -17.96 -4.23
CA THR A 28 -5.44 -18.91 -3.78
C THR A 28 -6.81 -18.25 -3.56
N GLN A 29 -6.90 -16.94 -3.63
CA GLN A 29 -8.11 -16.16 -3.45
C GLN A 29 -8.43 -15.32 -4.68
N MET A 30 -9.45 -15.72 -5.41
CA MET A 30 -10.01 -14.89 -6.47
C MET A 30 -10.63 -13.62 -5.86
N GLY A 31 -10.38 -12.45 -6.50
CA GLY A 31 -11.02 -11.19 -6.11
C GLY A 31 -10.26 -10.36 -5.07
N SER A 32 -9.12 -10.82 -4.56
CA SER A 32 -8.21 -10.01 -3.76
C SER A 32 -7.16 -9.33 -4.62
N ILE A 33 -6.87 -8.08 -4.32
CA ILE A 33 -5.79 -7.31 -4.94
C ILE A 33 -4.92 -6.77 -3.82
N GLU A 34 -3.65 -7.09 -3.86
CA GLU A 34 -2.66 -6.46 -3.00
C GLU A 34 -2.13 -5.22 -3.70
N ILE A 35 -2.15 -4.09 -2.99
CA ILE A 35 -1.68 -2.81 -3.51
C ILE A 35 -0.28 -2.57 -2.97
N PRO A 36 0.74 -2.55 -3.85
CA PRO A 36 2.11 -2.30 -3.42
C PRO A 36 2.26 -0.90 -2.83
N MET A 37 3.01 -0.77 -1.74
CA MET A 37 3.28 0.54 -1.12
C MET A 37 4.00 1.51 -2.05
N THR A 38 4.81 1.00 -2.98
CA THR A 38 5.43 1.80 -4.03
C THR A 38 4.41 2.49 -4.93
N GLN A 39 3.32 1.80 -5.26
CA GLN A 39 2.22 2.38 -6.04
C GLN A 39 1.49 3.46 -5.25
N ILE A 40 1.22 3.21 -3.96
CA ILE A 40 0.56 4.19 -3.08
C ILE A 40 1.41 5.47 -2.97
N LYS A 41 2.71 5.32 -2.72
CA LYS A 41 3.64 6.46 -2.58
C LYS A 41 3.84 7.25 -3.87
N ASN A 42 3.72 6.60 -5.03
CA ASN A 42 3.86 7.24 -6.34
C ASN A 42 2.54 7.75 -6.91
N THR A 43 1.43 7.55 -6.20
CA THR A 43 0.12 8.05 -6.63
C THR A 43 0.10 9.58 -6.56
N PRO A 44 -0.19 10.27 -7.69
CA PRO A 44 -0.37 11.71 -7.67
C PRO A 44 -1.49 12.08 -6.71
N SER A 45 -1.21 12.93 -5.77
CA SER A 45 -2.23 13.41 -4.83
C SER A 45 -2.45 14.91 -4.98
N ILE A 46 -3.68 15.32 -4.72
CA ILE A 46 -4.06 16.72 -4.62
C ILE A 46 -3.26 17.30 -3.46
N LEU A 47 -2.48 18.19 -3.42
CA LEU A 47 -1.69 18.77 -2.31
C LEU A 47 -0.34 18.07 -2.03
N GLY A 48 0.09 17.14 -2.89
CA GLY A 48 1.44 16.57 -2.81
C GLY A 48 1.64 15.49 -1.74
N GLU A 49 0.57 15.00 -1.13
CA GLU A 49 0.65 13.94 -0.13
C GLU A 49 0.04 12.64 -0.65
N ALA A 50 0.80 11.55 -0.58
CA ALA A 50 0.30 10.22 -0.89
C ALA A 50 -0.75 9.80 0.14
N ASP A 51 -1.83 9.19 -0.35
CA ASP A 51 -2.94 8.72 0.49
C ASP A 51 -3.38 7.32 0.08
N VAL A 52 -3.56 6.45 1.07
CA VAL A 52 -3.93 5.05 0.85
C VAL A 52 -5.29 4.93 0.18
N MET A 53 -6.30 5.70 0.64
CA MET A 53 -7.66 5.61 0.10
C MET A 53 -7.71 6.18 -1.32
N LYS A 54 -6.96 7.23 -1.61
CA LYS A 54 -6.84 7.78 -2.97
C LYS A 54 -6.19 6.80 -3.94
N ALA A 55 -5.17 6.07 -3.50
CA ALA A 55 -4.58 5.02 -4.32
C ALA A 55 -5.58 3.88 -4.63
N ILE A 56 -6.43 3.52 -3.66
CA ILE A 56 -7.50 2.54 -3.87
C ILE A 56 -8.53 3.05 -4.87
N GLN A 57 -8.87 4.35 -4.87
CA GLN A 57 -9.81 4.95 -5.82
C GLN A 57 -9.37 4.81 -7.29
N LEU A 58 -8.06 4.67 -7.55
CA LEU A 58 -7.53 4.44 -8.89
C LEU A 58 -7.61 2.98 -9.35
N MET A 59 -8.04 2.06 -8.49
CA MET A 59 -8.12 0.65 -8.85
C MET A 59 -9.33 0.36 -9.75
N PRO A 60 -9.21 -0.58 -10.70
CA PRO A 60 -10.32 -0.97 -11.55
C PRO A 60 -11.54 -1.43 -10.74
N GLY A 61 -12.73 -0.93 -11.06
CA GLY A 61 -13.97 -1.25 -10.37
C GLY A 61 -14.17 -0.57 -9.03
N VAL A 62 -13.37 0.43 -8.73
CA VAL A 62 -13.54 1.36 -7.63
C VAL A 62 -13.86 2.74 -8.21
N GLN A 63 -14.85 3.40 -7.67
CA GLN A 63 -15.19 4.77 -8.04
C GLN A 63 -15.00 5.67 -6.83
N ALA A 64 -14.42 6.83 -7.07
CA ALA A 64 -14.39 7.90 -6.09
C ALA A 64 -15.81 8.45 -5.93
N GLY A 65 -16.15 8.93 -4.76
CA GLY A 65 -17.34 9.72 -4.52
C GLY A 65 -17.19 11.13 -5.08
N VAL A 66 -17.81 12.08 -4.42
CA VAL A 66 -17.63 13.50 -4.74
C VAL A 66 -16.18 13.90 -4.55
N ASP A 67 -15.67 14.78 -5.40
CA ASP A 67 -14.31 15.31 -5.30
C ASP A 67 -14.04 15.84 -3.88
N GLY A 68 -12.95 15.37 -3.29
CA GLY A 68 -12.59 15.68 -1.91
C GLY A 68 -13.13 14.71 -0.85
N SER A 69 -13.87 13.66 -1.24
CA SER A 69 -14.30 12.60 -0.33
C SER A 69 -13.38 11.39 -0.39
N ALA A 70 -13.08 10.77 0.75
CA ALA A 70 -12.40 9.48 0.82
C ALA A 70 -13.38 8.30 0.62
N GLY A 71 -14.64 8.55 0.36
CA GLY A 71 -15.66 7.53 0.10
C GLY A 71 -15.31 6.65 -1.09
N LEU A 72 -15.50 5.35 -0.93
CA LEU A 72 -15.24 4.34 -1.96
C LEU A 72 -16.55 3.67 -2.38
N TYR A 73 -16.83 3.74 -3.68
CA TYR A 73 -17.92 3.01 -4.31
C TYR A 73 -17.33 1.82 -5.06
N ILE A 74 -17.47 0.63 -4.51
CA ILE A 74 -16.84 -0.57 -5.05
C ILE A 74 -17.91 -1.47 -5.64
N ARG A 75 -17.82 -1.72 -6.96
CA ARG A 75 -18.78 -2.56 -7.70
C ARG A 75 -20.24 -2.15 -7.48
N GLY A 76 -20.51 -0.85 -7.42
CA GLY A 76 -21.86 -0.31 -7.22
C GLY A 76 -22.34 -0.28 -5.76
N GLY A 77 -21.54 -0.75 -4.82
CA GLY A 77 -21.83 -0.60 -3.39
C GLY A 77 -21.46 0.79 -2.88
N SER A 78 -22.21 1.26 -1.88
CA SER A 78 -21.98 2.54 -1.21
C SER A 78 -20.85 2.48 -0.17
N PRO A 79 -20.27 3.61 0.26
CA PRO A 79 -19.15 3.64 1.20
C PRO A 79 -19.40 2.93 2.53
N ASP A 80 -20.65 2.98 3.03
CA ASP A 80 -21.07 2.31 4.26
C ASP A 80 -21.10 0.79 4.15
N GLN A 81 -21.09 0.25 2.92
CA GLN A 81 -21.07 -1.18 2.64
C GLN A 81 -19.66 -1.78 2.56
N ASN A 82 -18.63 -0.97 2.69
CA ASN A 82 -17.25 -1.43 2.73
C ASN A 82 -16.81 -1.70 4.18
N LEU A 83 -16.10 -2.80 4.39
CA LEU A 83 -15.43 -3.09 5.66
C LEU A 83 -13.98 -2.64 5.57
N ILE A 84 -13.62 -1.65 6.35
CA ILE A 84 -12.24 -1.16 6.42
C ILE A 84 -11.65 -1.59 7.73
N LEU A 85 -10.51 -2.27 7.66
CA LEU A 85 -9.82 -2.85 8.79
C LEU A 85 -8.41 -2.27 8.91
N LEU A 86 -8.02 -1.93 10.12
CA LEU A 86 -6.63 -1.65 10.49
C LEU A 86 -6.17 -2.74 11.45
N ASP A 87 -5.23 -3.57 11.01
CA ASP A 87 -4.74 -4.76 11.74
C ASP A 87 -5.87 -5.68 12.22
N GLY A 88 -6.92 -5.82 11.41
CA GLY A 88 -8.08 -6.65 11.73
C GLY A 88 -9.16 -5.98 12.57
N VAL A 89 -8.96 -4.73 13.00
CA VAL A 89 -9.94 -3.95 13.77
C VAL A 89 -10.73 -3.04 12.83
N PRO A 90 -12.09 -3.05 12.87
CA PRO A 90 -12.90 -2.18 12.03
C PRO A 90 -12.68 -0.69 12.32
N VAL A 91 -12.46 0.09 11.26
CA VAL A 91 -12.39 1.55 11.30
C VAL A 91 -13.63 2.11 10.63
N TYR A 92 -14.42 2.87 11.38
CA TYR A 92 -15.70 3.38 10.88
C TYR A 92 -15.59 4.73 10.17
N ASN A 93 -14.67 5.58 10.62
CA ASN A 93 -14.42 6.87 9.99
C ASN A 93 -12.98 6.91 9.51
N VAL A 94 -12.81 6.85 8.20
CA VAL A 94 -11.51 6.84 7.54
C VAL A 94 -11.12 8.20 6.98
N ASP A 95 -12.01 9.18 7.10
CA ASP A 95 -11.85 10.52 6.56
C ASP A 95 -11.22 11.45 7.59
N HIS A 96 -10.28 12.26 7.14
CA HIS A 96 -9.66 13.33 7.90
C HIS A 96 -9.68 14.63 7.10
N MET A 97 -9.71 15.77 7.78
CA MET A 97 -9.74 17.09 7.15
C MET A 97 -10.80 17.22 6.04
N PHE A 98 -12.08 17.08 6.42
CA PHE A 98 -13.21 17.20 5.49
C PHE A 98 -13.21 16.24 4.30
N GLY A 99 -12.55 15.07 4.45
CA GLY A 99 -12.48 14.05 3.41
C GLY A 99 -11.32 14.18 2.43
N PHE A 100 -10.46 15.19 2.58
CA PHE A 100 -9.30 15.36 1.71
C PHE A 100 -8.24 14.29 1.92
N PHE A 101 -8.06 13.82 3.15
CA PHE A 101 -7.10 12.80 3.53
C PHE A 101 -7.76 11.64 4.24
N SER A 102 -7.12 10.48 4.18
CA SER A 102 -7.47 9.36 5.03
C SER A 102 -6.68 9.39 6.34
N VAL A 103 -7.16 8.62 7.32
CA VAL A 103 -6.45 8.41 8.58
C VAL A 103 -5.20 7.52 8.43
N PHE A 104 -5.00 6.94 7.24
CA PHE A 104 -3.90 6.01 6.99
C PHE A 104 -2.67 6.73 6.45
N THR A 105 -1.64 6.82 7.26
CA THR A 105 -0.34 7.37 6.88
C THR A 105 0.46 6.33 6.11
N PRO A 106 0.85 6.56 4.84
CA PRO A 106 1.55 5.57 4.02
C PRO A 106 2.85 5.05 4.63
N GLU A 107 3.53 5.87 5.41
CA GLU A 107 4.78 5.50 6.09
C GLU A 107 4.55 4.45 7.19
N ALA A 108 3.39 4.50 7.83
CA ALA A 108 3.01 3.56 8.87
C ALA A 108 2.35 2.27 8.34
N VAL A 109 2.04 2.23 7.03
CA VAL A 109 1.37 1.09 6.40
C VAL A 109 2.38 0.18 5.72
N LYS A 110 2.28 -1.12 5.97
CA LYS A 110 3.09 -2.17 5.35
C LYS A 110 2.42 -2.75 4.10
N LYS A 111 1.11 -2.98 4.19
CA LYS A 111 0.37 -3.72 3.20
C LYS A 111 -1.09 -3.31 3.18
N VAL A 112 -1.65 -3.20 1.98
CA VAL A 112 -3.07 -2.97 1.77
C VAL A 112 -3.61 -4.06 0.86
N THR A 113 -4.65 -4.76 1.32
CA THR A 113 -5.33 -5.80 0.53
C THR A 113 -6.78 -5.40 0.33
N LEU A 114 -7.19 -5.29 -0.93
CA LEU A 114 -8.56 -5.01 -1.32
C LEU A 114 -9.24 -6.28 -1.80
N PHE A 115 -10.32 -6.69 -1.13
CA PHE A 115 -11.21 -7.75 -1.56
C PHE A 115 -12.46 -7.13 -2.18
N LYS A 116 -12.59 -7.23 -3.49
CA LYS A 116 -13.76 -6.68 -4.22
C LYS A 116 -14.93 -7.64 -4.33
N SER A 117 -14.69 -8.92 -4.07
CA SER A 117 -15.68 -10.01 -4.07
C SER A 117 -15.04 -11.24 -3.44
N SER A 118 -15.86 -12.22 -3.08
CA SER A 118 -15.39 -13.52 -2.57
C SER A 118 -14.39 -13.36 -1.41
N PHE A 119 -14.68 -12.44 -0.49
CA PHE A 119 -13.86 -12.30 0.69
C PHE A 119 -14.02 -13.50 1.63
N PRO A 120 -12.96 -13.88 2.35
CA PRO A 120 -12.98 -15.01 3.28
C PRO A 120 -14.10 -14.90 4.32
N ALA A 121 -14.63 -16.04 4.76
CA ALA A 121 -15.72 -16.12 5.73
C ALA A 121 -15.43 -15.45 7.09
N ARG A 122 -14.14 -15.19 7.40
CA ARG A 122 -13.73 -14.42 8.59
C ARG A 122 -14.17 -12.95 8.54
N PHE A 123 -14.44 -12.43 7.35
CA PHE A 123 -14.92 -11.07 7.17
C PHE A 123 -16.43 -11.09 6.99
N GLY A 124 -17.14 -10.34 7.82
CA GLY A 124 -18.59 -10.26 7.77
C GLY A 124 -19.09 -8.85 8.07
N GLY A 125 -20.42 -8.68 8.00
CA GLY A 125 -21.08 -7.44 8.40
C GLY A 125 -21.06 -6.32 7.36
N ARG A 126 -20.50 -6.56 6.16
CA ARG A 126 -20.51 -5.61 5.03
C ARG A 126 -20.79 -6.34 3.72
N LEU A 127 -21.33 -5.63 2.72
CA LEU A 127 -21.88 -6.23 1.50
C LEU A 127 -21.02 -6.03 0.27
N SER A 128 -20.22 -4.96 0.20
CA SER A 128 -19.55 -4.56 -1.03
C SER A 128 -18.10 -5.05 -1.09
N SER A 129 -17.28 -4.65 -0.15
CA SER A 129 -15.84 -4.97 -0.17
C SER A 129 -15.24 -5.06 1.23
N VAL A 130 -14.00 -5.59 1.28
CA VAL A 130 -13.15 -5.55 2.47
C VAL A 130 -11.83 -4.93 2.10
N ILE A 131 -11.39 -3.95 2.86
CA ILE A 131 -10.09 -3.29 2.77
C ILE A 131 -9.32 -3.61 4.04
N ASP A 132 -8.29 -4.45 3.94
CA ASP A 132 -7.45 -4.85 5.06
C ASP A 132 -6.12 -4.08 4.99
N VAL A 133 -5.96 -3.11 5.88
CA VAL A 133 -4.75 -2.31 6.03
C VAL A 133 -3.92 -2.89 7.16
N ARG A 134 -2.66 -3.19 6.87
CA ARG A 134 -1.71 -3.69 7.87
C ARG A 134 -0.65 -2.66 8.14
N THR A 135 -0.37 -2.43 9.43
CA THR A 135 0.68 -1.52 9.84
C THR A 135 2.07 -2.11 9.68
N ASN A 136 3.05 -1.23 9.60
CA ASN A 136 4.46 -1.61 9.50
C ASN A 136 5.01 -1.97 10.88
N ASP A 137 5.66 -3.12 10.99
CA ASP A 137 6.27 -3.61 12.22
C ASP A 137 7.57 -2.87 12.59
N GLY A 138 8.09 -2.04 11.66
CA GLY A 138 9.40 -1.41 11.79
C GLY A 138 10.56 -2.33 11.41
N ASN A 139 11.75 -1.73 11.24
CA ASN A 139 12.94 -2.45 10.82
C ASN A 139 13.65 -3.10 12.01
N MET A 140 13.83 -4.41 11.98
CA MET A 140 14.49 -5.18 13.06
C MET A 140 16.01 -5.11 13.03
N GLN A 141 16.63 -4.54 11.98
CA GLN A 141 18.08 -4.59 11.79
C GLN A 141 18.74 -3.23 11.88
N LYS A 142 18.10 -2.19 11.32
CA LYS A 142 18.68 -0.86 11.18
C LYS A 142 17.65 0.21 11.56
N TYR A 143 18.14 1.36 12.01
CA TYR A 143 17.31 2.55 12.20
C TYR A 143 17.09 3.24 10.88
N HIS A 144 15.85 3.58 10.60
CA HIS A 144 15.48 4.39 9.45
C HIS A 144 14.59 5.52 9.93
N GLY A 145 14.67 6.65 9.24
CA GLY A 145 13.81 7.79 9.49
C GLY A 145 13.42 8.44 8.17
N THR A 146 12.19 8.84 8.06
CA THR A 146 11.67 9.63 6.95
C THR A 146 11.09 10.92 7.49
N PHE A 147 11.39 12.02 6.81
CA PHE A 147 10.83 13.32 7.09
C PHE A 147 10.24 13.87 5.80
N SER A 148 9.00 14.31 5.85
CA SER A 148 8.34 14.92 4.71
C SER A 148 7.64 16.21 5.12
N ILE A 149 7.72 17.21 4.24
CA ILE A 149 7.01 18.48 4.38
C ILE A 149 6.10 18.61 3.18
N GLY A 150 4.80 18.61 3.42
CA GLY A 150 3.76 18.90 2.44
C GLY A 150 3.25 20.34 2.58
N LEU A 151 2.30 20.72 1.74
CA LEU A 151 1.66 22.03 1.82
C LEU A 151 0.79 22.20 3.08
N LEU A 152 0.20 21.12 3.56
CA LEU A 152 -0.72 21.13 4.69
C LEU A 152 -0.21 20.37 5.90
N THR A 153 0.66 19.37 5.71
CA THR A 153 1.13 18.54 6.81
C THR A 153 2.65 18.39 6.77
N SER A 154 3.22 18.20 7.95
CA SER A 154 4.59 17.76 8.10
C SER A 154 4.59 16.45 8.86
N LYS A 155 5.35 15.47 8.37
CA LYS A 155 5.39 14.12 8.92
C LYS A 155 6.82 13.74 9.25
N ILE A 156 6.97 13.08 10.37
CA ILE A 156 8.20 12.41 10.75
C ILE A 156 7.85 10.96 11.09
N ASN A 157 8.60 10.03 10.54
CA ASN A 157 8.47 8.62 10.87
C ASN A 157 9.86 8.10 11.25
N LEU A 158 9.94 7.39 12.35
CA LEU A 158 11.15 6.77 12.85
C LEU A 158 10.88 5.28 13.11
N GLU A 159 11.74 4.43 12.58
CA GLU A 159 11.66 3.00 12.80
C GLU A 159 13.03 2.42 13.14
N GLY A 160 13.03 1.35 13.90
CA GLY A 160 14.28 0.68 14.21
C GLY A 160 14.15 -0.44 15.24
N PRO A 161 15.26 -1.17 15.48
CA PRO A 161 15.29 -2.23 16.47
C PRO A 161 15.39 -1.67 17.89
N ILE A 162 14.53 -2.16 18.78
CA ILE A 162 14.75 -2.07 20.24
C ILE A 162 15.76 -3.15 20.65
N ILE A 163 15.51 -4.38 20.18
CA ILE A 163 16.43 -5.51 20.31
C ILE A 163 16.61 -6.10 18.92
N LYS A 164 17.84 -6.05 18.38
CA LYS A 164 18.14 -6.54 17.03
C LYS A 164 17.65 -7.96 16.81
N GLY A 165 16.86 -8.15 15.75
CA GLY A 165 16.31 -9.44 15.36
C GLY A 165 15.17 -9.97 16.23
N LYS A 166 14.69 -9.21 17.23
CA LYS A 166 13.60 -9.64 18.11
C LYS A 166 12.46 -8.64 18.21
N THR A 167 12.78 -7.36 18.41
CA THR A 167 11.76 -6.32 18.67
C THR A 167 12.14 -5.05 17.93
N SER A 168 11.16 -4.48 17.24
CA SER A 168 11.29 -3.22 16.54
C SER A 168 10.19 -2.25 16.96
N PHE A 169 10.35 -0.99 16.62
CA PHE A 169 9.34 0.04 16.75
C PHE A 169 9.17 0.79 15.44
N ASN A 170 8.00 1.38 15.28
CA ASN A 170 7.66 2.33 14.21
C ASN A 170 6.78 3.42 14.83
N ILE A 171 7.20 4.67 14.71
CA ILE A 171 6.56 5.86 15.30
C ILE A 171 6.44 6.94 14.23
#